data_7136cb8826442acb4afee26a4819ca8d
#
_entry.id   7136cb8826442acb4afee26a4819ca8d
#
_cell.length_a   1.000
_cell.length_b   1.000
_cell.length_c   1.000
_cell.angle_alpha   90.00
_cell.angle_beta   90.00
_cell.angle_gamma   90.00
#
_symmetry.space_group_name_H-M   'P 1'
#
loop_
_entity.id
_entity.type
_entity.pdbx_description
1 polymer ?
#
loop_
_entity_poly.entity_id
_entity_poly.type
_entity_poly.pdbx_seq_one_letter_code
_entity_poly.pdbx_strand_id
1 'polypeptide(L)'
;MNKILIVPDVHGRTFWKEINPDDADLIIFLGDYVDPYGDEGITPKMALDNLKELVNFYNKYKDKCVFLKGNHDYPYISELYKKNFDYLCRHDYEHEKEIASLLKELDLKDCYIVDNYIFSHAGFNNHYWKLIQPGYKIGESISDVLAARVSWRRGGDFNYGSHVWEDLHYFLESSPNKELSKYTQVFGHTFIKEAIHHNNCYCLDCQDIFKLNLETHKLCYVSGKEITEI
;
A
#
# COMPACT_ATOMS: atom_id res chain seq x y z
N MET A 1 -18.49 -0.12 12.80
CA MET A 1 -17.37 -0.71 11.99
C MET A 1 -16.29 -1.12 12.98
N ASN A 2 -16.04 -2.43 13.11
CA ASN A 2 -15.15 -2.94 14.17
C ASN A 2 -14.09 -3.88 13.63
N LYS A 3 -14.32 -4.49 12.46
CA LYS A 3 -13.43 -5.49 11.87
C LYS A 3 -12.93 -5.01 10.51
N ILE A 4 -11.62 -4.91 10.36
CA ILE A 4 -10.95 -4.54 9.10
C ILE A 4 -10.08 -5.71 8.66
N LEU A 5 -10.22 -6.14 7.39
CA LEU A 5 -9.24 -6.99 6.72
C LEU A 5 -8.27 -6.11 5.93
N ILE A 6 -6.99 -6.49 5.95
CA ILE A 6 -5.91 -5.73 5.31
C ILE A 6 -5.13 -6.66 4.41
N VAL A 7 -4.97 -6.26 3.16
CA VAL A 7 -4.23 -6.98 2.12
C VAL A 7 -3.03 -6.13 1.73
N PRO A 8 -1.80 -6.58 1.98
CA PRO A 8 -0.60 -5.89 1.50
C PRO A 8 -0.40 -6.07 -0.02
N ASP A 9 0.79 -5.82 -0.49
CA ASP A 9 1.22 -5.81 -1.88
C ASP A 9 0.80 -7.07 -2.66
N VAL A 10 0.02 -6.87 -3.73
CA VAL A 10 -0.58 -7.98 -4.49
C VAL A 10 0.36 -8.52 -5.56
N HIS A 11 0.96 -7.67 -6.40
CA HIS A 11 1.87 -8.06 -7.48
C HIS A 11 1.40 -9.26 -8.34
N GLY A 12 0.11 -9.32 -8.64
CA GLY A 12 -0.49 -10.43 -9.38
C GLY A 12 -0.70 -11.72 -8.58
N ARG A 13 -0.33 -11.77 -7.30
CA ARG A 13 -0.52 -12.91 -6.40
C ARG A 13 -1.99 -13.08 -6.05
N THR A 14 -2.38 -14.30 -5.70
CA THR A 14 -3.80 -14.67 -5.50
C THR A 14 -4.20 -14.90 -4.04
N PHE A 15 -3.29 -14.68 -3.08
CA PHE A 15 -3.57 -14.91 -1.65
C PHE A 15 -4.77 -14.10 -1.13
N TRP A 16 -5.03 -12.90 -1.69
CA TRP A 16 -6.18 -12.08 -1.34
C TRP A 16 -7.54 -12.77 -1.60
N LYS A 17 -7.59 -13.80 -2.47
CA LYS A 17 -8.81 -14.56 -2.77
C LYS A 17 -9.30 -15.40 -1.58
N GLU A 18 -8.47 -15.56 -0.55
CA GLU A 18 -8.85 -16.22 0.70
C GLU A 18 -9.73 -15.34 1.60
N ILE A 19 -9.93 -14.06 1.22
CA ILE A 19 -10.83 -13.15 1.94
C ILE A 19 -12.26 -13.68 1.87
N ASN A 20 -12.88 -13.80 3.05
CA ASN A 20 -14.33 -13.85 3.15
C ASN A 20 -14.86 -12.44 3.47
N PRO A 21 -15.53 -11.75 2.53
CA PRO A 21 -15.99 -10.37 2.76
C PRO A 21 -17.03 -10.23 3.86
N ASP A 22 -17.67 -11.32 4.27
CA ASP A 22 -18.66 -11.32 5.37
C ASP A 22 -17.99 -11.27 6.75
N ASP A 23 -16.69 -11.53 6.83
CA ASP A 23 -15.91 -11.49 8.08
C ASP A 23 -15.43 -10.07 8.43
N ALA A 24 -15.66 -9.08 7.55
CA ALA A 24 -15.21 -7.71 7.74
C ALA A 24 -16.29 -6.65 7.47
N ASP A 25 -16.19 -5.54 8.18
CA ASP A 25 -16.92 -4.31 7.89
C ASP A 25 -16.21 -3.46 6.84
N LEU A 26 -14.88 -3.61 6.73
CA LEU A 26 -14.02 -2.90 5.78
C LEU A 26 -12.87 -3.80 5.32
N ILE A 27 -12.49 -3.68 4.06
CA ILE A 27 -11.34 -4.36 3.45
C ILE A 27 -10.44 -3.32 2.83
N ILE A 28 -9.17 -3.27 3.24
CA ILE A 28 -8.19 -2.29 2.76
C ILE A 28 -7.08 -3.02 2.01
N PHE A 29 -6.88 -2.67 0.75
CA PHE A 29 -5.75 -3.11 -0.06
C PHE A 29 -4.68 -2.01 -0.07
N LEU A 30 -3.43 -2.38 0.25
CA LEU A 30 -2.36 -1.40 0.46
C LEU A 30 -1.62 -0.97 -0.82
N GLY A 31 -1.98 -1.50 -1.99
CA GLY A 31 -1.40 -1.11 -3.28
C GLY A 31 -0.62 -2.21 -3.99
N ASP A 32 0.08 -1.83 -5.06
CA ASP A 32 0.93 -2.68 -5.89
C ASP A 32 0.20 -3.91 -6.45
N TYR A 33 -0.79 -3.67 -7.34
CA TYR A 33 -1.65 -4.74 -7.86
C TYR A 33 -1.01 -5.54 -8.99
N VAL A 34 -0.09 -4.94 -9.72
CA VAL A 34 0.55 -5.46 -10.94
C VAL A 34 2.07 -5.59 -10.78
N ASP A 35 2.79 -5.74 -11.87
CA ASP A 35 4.27 -5.82 -11.90
C ASP A 35 4.83 -6.97 -11.05
N PRO A 36 4.54 -8.24 -11.39
CA PRO A 36 4.96 -9.40 -10.62
C PRO A 36 6.47 -9.56 -10.56
N TYR A 37 6.96 -10.25 -9.53
CA TYR A 37 8.37 -10.64 -9.42
C TYR A 37 8.67 -11.84 -10.33
N GLY A 38 9.76 -11.75 -11.10
CA GLY A 38 10.08 -12.73 -12.14
C GLY A 38 10.41 -14.14 -11.61
N ASP A 39 10.79 -14.26 -10.34
CA ASP A 39 11.12 -15.52 -9.67
C ASP A 39 9.88 -16.24 -9.07
N GLU A 40 8.72 -15.59 -9.05
CA GLU A 40 7.48 -16.17 -8.51
C GLU A 40 6.67 -16.95 -9.56
N GLY A 41 7.12 -16.99 -10.82
CA GLY A 41 6.41 -17.68 -11.89
C GLY A 41 5.10 -17.03 -12.34
N ILE A 42 4.83 -15.81 -11.88
CA ILE A 42 3.67 -15.01 -12.28
C ILE A 42 4.03 -14.21 -13.52
N THR A 43 3.31 -14.42 -14.63
CA THR A 43 3.52 -13.64 -15.85
C THR A 43 2.77 -12.31 -15.80
N PRO A 44 3.15 -11.28 -16.61
CA PRO A 44 2.38 -10.05 -16.75
C PRO A 44 0.92 -10.30 -17.09
N LYS A 45 0.65 -11.25 -17.98
CA LYS A 45 -0.72 -11.64 -18.33
C LYS A 45 -1.52 -12.21 -17.15
N MET A 46 -0.88 -13.03 -16.31
CA MET A 46 -1.52 -13.54 -15.09
C MET A 46 -1.82 -12.42 -14.10
N ALA A 47 -0.90 -11.45 -13.96
CA ALA A 47 -1.11 -10.28 -13.12
C ALA A 47 -2.27 -9.41 -13.62
N LEU A 48 -2.36 -9.18 -14.95
CA LEU A 48 -3.49 -8.49 -15.57
C LEU A 48 -4.82 -9.22 -15.32
N ASP A 49 -4.86 -10.55 -15.50
CA ASP A 49 -6.09 -11.31 -15.25
C ASP A 49 -6.49 -11.27 -13.76
N ASN A 50 -5.52 -11.30 -12.86
CA ASN A 50 -5.76 -11.11 -11.42
C ASN A 50 -6.29 -9.69 -11.11
N LEU A 51 -5.79 -8.64 -11.77
CA LEU A 51 -6.31 -7.27 -11.63
C LEU A 51 -7.78 -7.18 -12.07
N LYS A 52 -8.17 -7.87 -13.16
CA LYS A 52 -9.57 -7.96 -13.60
C LYS A 52 -10.46 -8.58 -12.53
N GLU A 53 -9.97 -9.62 -11.86
CA GLU A 53 -10.70 -10.24 -10.75
C GLU A 53 -10.81 -9.30 -9.53
N LEU A 54 -9.76 -8.52 -9.23
CA LEU A 54 -9.81 -7.47 -8.19
C LEU A 54 -10.85 -6.40 -8.50
N VAL A 55 -10.92 -5.95 -9.76
CA VAL A 55 -11.95 -4.97 -10.18
C VAL A 55 -13.35 -5.57 -10.04
N ASN A 56 -13.55 -6.83 -10.42
CA ASN A 56 -14.82 -7.53 -10.21
C ASN A 56 -15.18 -7.65 -8.72
N PHE A 57 -14.18 -7.96 -7.88
CA PHE A 57 -14.36 -8.01 -6.43
C PHE A 57 -14.73 -6.62 -5.88
N TYR A 58 -14.02 -5.56 -6.27
CA TYR A 58 -14.33 -4.19 -5.91
C TYR A 58 -15.77 -3.81 -6.28
N ASN A 59 -16.17 -4.05 -7.54
CA ASN A 59 -17.51 -3.72 -8.02
C ASN A 59 -18.61 -4.43 -7.24
N LYS A 60 -18.36 -5.65 -6.78
CA LYS A 60 -19.29 -6.42 -5.95
C LYS A 60 -19.38 -5.92 -4.51
N TYR A 61 -18.26 -5.44 -3.95
CA TYR A 61 -18.13 -5.08 -2.52
C TYR A 61 -17.70 -3.63 -2.32
N LYS A 62 -18.08 -2.74 -3.24
CA LYS A 62 -17.61 -1.35 -3.31
C LYS A 62 -17.75 -0.59 -1.98
N ASP A 63 -18.86 -0.79 -1.28
CA ASP A 63 -19.15 -0.09 -0.03
C ASP A 63 -18.29 -0.56 1.17
N LYS A 64 -17.57 -1.69 0.99
CA LYS A 64 -16.69 -2.28 2.00
C LYS A 64 -15.21 -2.22 1.63
N CYS A 65 -14.85 -1.76 0.43
CA CYS A 65 -13.49 -1.84 -0.08
C CYS A 65 -12.84 -0.48 -0.23
N VAL A 66 -11.58 -0.38 0.21
CA VAL A 66 -10.69 0.75 -0.05
C VAL A 66 -9.42 0.20 -0.71
N PHE A 67 -9.04 0.80 -1.83
CA PHE A 67 -7.84 0.46 -2.56
C PHE A 67 -6.88 1.63 -2.51
N LEU A 68 -5.64 1.39 -2.06
CA LEU A 68 -4.59 2.41 -2.01
C LEU A 68 -3.70 2.31 -3.24
N LYS A 69 -3.03 3.42 -3.57
CA LYS A 69 -2.03 3.46 -4.63
C LYS A 69 -0.70 2.94 -4.10
N GLY A 70 -0.10 1.99 -4.82
CA GLY A 70 1.28 1.60 -4.63
C GLY A 70 2.22 2.27 -5.63
N ASN A 71 3.51 2.15 -5.43
CA ASN A 71 4.50 2.73 -6.34
C ASN A 71 4.53 2.05 -7.71
N HIS A 72 4.12 0.77 -7.81
CA HIS A 72 3.95 0.07 -9.08
C HIS A 72 2.66 0.42 -9.81
N ASP A 73 1.66 0.98 -9.14
CA ASP A 73 0.41 1.41 -9.76
C ASP A 73 0.54 2.79 -10.43
N TYR A 74 1.32 3.69 -9.81
CA TYR A 74 1.48 5.07 -10.27
C TYR A 74 1.96 5.21 -11.73
N PRO A 75 2.94 4.44 -12.23
CA PRO A 75 3.40 4.56 -13.62
C PRO A 75 2.31 4.34 -14.67
N TYR A 76 1.26 3.59 -14.33
CA TYR A 76 0.13 3.35 -15.22
C TYR A 76 -0.91 4.48 -15.22
N ILE A 77 -0.96 5.30 -14.17
CA ILE A 77 -2.00 6.32 -13.99
C ILE A 77 -1.47 7.75 -14.03
N SER A 78 -0.15 7.95 -14.02
CA SER A 78 0.50 9.27 -14.04
C SER A 78 1.69 9.29 -14.99
N GLU A 79 1.59 10.06 -16.05
CA GLU A 79 2.69 10.28 -17.03
C GLU A 79 3.92 10.95 -16.38
N LEU A 80 3.70 11.82 -15.40
CA LEU A 80 4.80 12.46 -14.68
C LEU A 80 5.57 11.44 -13.86
N TYR A 81 4.86 10.58 -13.17
CA TYR A 81 5.45 9.54 -12.34
C TYR A 81 6.20 8.51 -13.19
N LYS A 82 5.61 8.07 -14.29
CA LYS A 82 6.22 7.13 -15.24
C LYS A 82 7.59 7.59 -15.72
N LYS A 83 7.75 8.86 -16.10
CA LYS A 83 9.04 9.42 -16.56
C LYS A 83 10.16 9.33 -15.52
N ASN A 84 9.81 9.38 -14.25
CA ASN A 84 10.78 9.36 -13.16
C ASN A 84 11.16 7.95 -12.71
N PHE A 85 10.30 6.93 -12.96
CA PHE A 85 10.44 5.60 -12.34
C PHE A 85 10.44 4.43 -13.31
N ASP A 86 10.43 4.69 -14.59
CA ASP A 86 10.30 3.67 -15.63
C ASP A 86 11.32 2.52 -15.50
N TYR A 87 12.56 2.83 -15.12
CA TYR A 87 13.62 1.85 -14.98
C TYR A 87 13.64 1.11 -13.62
N LEU A 88 12.90 1.62 -12.62
CA LEU A 88 12.82 1.00 -11.29
C LEU A 88 11.64 0.06 -11.14
N CYS A 89 10.65 0.17 -12.03
CA CYS A 89 9.44 -0.63 -12.02
C CYS A 89 9.51 -1.74 -13.07
N ARG A 90 8.93 -2.89 -12.76
CA ARG A 90 8.72 -4.00 -13.71
C ARG A 90 7.48 -3.72 -14.57
N HIS A 91 7.48 -2.61 -15.28
CA HIS A 91 6.34 -2.07 -15.99
C HIS A 91 5.91 -2.96 -17.16
N ASP A 92 4.62 -3.32 -17.22
CA ASP A 92 4.04 -4.08 -18.33
C ASP A 92 3.62 -3.15 -19.47
N TYR A 93 4.52 -2.92 -20.43
CA TYR A 93 4.25 -2.09 -21.60
C TYR A 93 3.25 -2.70 -22.58
N GLU A 94 3.13 -4.02 -22.61
CA GLU A 94 2.24 -4.72 -23.51
C GLU A 94 0.76 -4.46 -23.16
N HIS A 95 0.46 -4.48 -21.87
CA HIS A 95 -0.91 -4.33 -21.36
C HIS A 95 -1.18 -2.99 -20.68
N GLU A 96 -0.28 -2.01 -20.80
CA GLU A 96 -0.29 -0.74 -20.07
C GLU A 96 -1.66 -0.03 -20.12
N LYS A 97 -2.27 0.10 -21.30
CA LYS A 97 -3.55 0.80 -21.45
C LYS A 97 -4.70 0.10 -20.75
N GLU A 98 -4.70 -1.22 -20.78
CA GLU A 98 -5.73 -2.02 -20.12
C GLU A 98 -5.56 -1.95 -18.60
N ILE A 99 -4.33 -2.09 -18.09
CA ILE A 99 -4.01 -1.92 -16.68
C ILE A 99 -4.42 -0.54 -16.20
N ALA A 100 -4.04 0.53 -16.92
CA ALA A 100 -4.40 1.90 -16.58
C ALA A 100 -5.92 2.12 -16.50
N SER A 101 -6.69 1.48 -17.39
CA SER A 101 -8.15 1.55 -17.36
C SER A 101 -8.72 0.86 -16.11
N LEU A 102 -8.25 -0.34 -15.82
CA LEU A 102 -8.70 -1.13 -14.67
C LEU A 102 -8.34 -0.47 -13.32
N LEU A 103 -7.13 0.08 -13.19
CA LEU A 103 -6.72 0.79 -11.97
C LEU A 103 -7.58 2.04 -11.71
N LYS A 104 -8.02 2.75 -12.75
CA LYS A 104 -8.95 3.88 -12.63
C LYS A 104 -10.33 3.48 -12.10
N GLU A 105 -10.76 2.24 -12.33
CA GLU A 105 -12.04 1.74 -11.83
C GLU A 105 -12.02 1.50 -10.31
N LEU A 106 -10.83 1.26 -9.72
CA LEU A 106 -10.66 0.95 -8.29
C LEU A 106 -10.79 2.18 -7.36
N ASP A 107 -10.93 3.40 -7.90
CA ASP A 107 -10.99 4.64 -7.10
C ASP A 107 -9.86 4.77 -6.07
N LEU A 108 -8.62 4.59 -6.55
CA LEU A 108 -7.41 4.49 -5.72
C LEU A 108 -7.17 5.74 -4.85
N LYS A 109 -6.88 5.54 -3.58
CA LYS A 109 -6.55 6.58 -2.60
C LYS A 109 -5.06 6.61 -2.28
N ASP A 110 -4.53 7.77 -1.90
CA ASP A 110 -3.14 7.91 -1.43
C ASP A 110 -2.97 7.37 0.00
N CYS A 111 -3.97 7.57 0.83
CA CYS A 111 -4.06 6.97 2.16
C CYS A 111 -5.51 6.89 2.62
N TYR A 112 -5.74 6.16 3.70
CA TYR A 112 -7.06 6.05 4.33
C TYR A 112 -6.94 6.08 5.85
N ILE A 113 -7.92 6.71 6.51
CA ILE A 113 -7.93 6.80 7.97
C ILE A 113 -9.19 6.14 8.52
N VAL A 114 -8.98 5.34 9.54
CA VAL A 114 -10.06 4.79 10.37
C VAL A 114 -9.63 4.95 11.82
N ASP A 115 -10.43 5.68 12.60
CA ASP A 115 -10.14 5.94 14.00
C ASP A 115 -8.74 6.56 14.18
N ASN A 116 -7.86 5.94 14.94
CA ASN A 116 -6.47 6.33 15.13
C ASN A 116 -5.48 5.57 14.21
N TYR A 117 -5.96 4.87 13.19
CA TYR A 117 -5.12 4.17 12.21
C TYR A 117 -5.03 4.94 10.91
N ILE A 118 -3.82 5.05 10.36
CA ILE A 118 -3.57 5.57 9.02
C ILE A 118 -2.96 4.44 8.15
N PHE A 119 -3.62 4.17 7.05
CA PHE A 119 -3.20 3.19 6.06
C PHE A 119 -2.60 3.91 4.86
N SER A 120 -1.42 3.52 4.43
CA SER A 120 -0.76 4.00 3.20
C SER A 120 0.07 2.85 2.63
N HIS A 121 0.60 3.01 1.41
CA HIS A 121 1.39 1.94 0.84
C HIS A 121 2.72 1.73 1.57
N ALA A 122 3.53 2.79 1.79
CA ALA A 122 4.87 2.69 2.36
C ALA A 122 5.08 3.44 3.70
N GLY A 123 4.02 4.03 4.26
CA GLY A 123 4.10 4.83 5.50
C GLY A 123 4.49 6.29 5.26
N PHE A 124 4.22 7.12 6.25
CA PHE A 124 4.62 8.53 6.27
C PHE A 124 5.76 8.72 7.24
N ASN A 125 6.99 8.87 6.75
CA ASN A 125 8.10 9.25 7.62
C ASN A 125 8.02 10.73 8.02
N ASN A 126 8.75 11.09 9.07
CA ASN A 126 8.73 12.44 9.63
C ASN A 126 9.22 13.52 8.64
N HIS A 127 10.20 13.22 7.79
CA HIS A 127 10.75 14.18 6.82
C HIS A 127 9.75 14.48 5.71
N TYR A 128 9.17 13.43 5.15
CA TYR A 128 8.15 13.56 4.13
C TYR A 128 6.89 14.26 4.67
N TRP A 129 6.46 13.90 5.88
CA TRP A 129 5.33 14.55 6.55
C TRP A 129 5.54 16.06 6.70
N LYS A 130 6.69 16.49 7.20
CA LYS A 130 7.02 17.94 7.33
C LYS A 130 6.99 18.68 6.01
N LEU A 131 7.28 18.01 4.92
CA LEU A 131 7.23 18.60 3.59
C LEU A 131 5.79 18.85 3.13
N ILE A 132 4.90 17.87 3.32
CA ILE A 132 3.54 17.93 2.76
C ILE A 132 2.54 18.64 3.68
N GLN A 133 2.69 18.54 5.00
CA GLN A 133 1.74 19.05 5.98
C GLN A 133 1.32 20.54 5.81
N PRO A 134 2.14 21.47 5.30
CA PRO A 134 1.71 22.87 5.15
C PRO A 134 0.57 23.07 4.14
N GLY A 135 0.35 22.12 3.24
CA GLY A 135 -0.69 22.19 2.21
C GLY A 135 -1.52 20.93 2.06
N TYR A 136 -1.39 19.97 2.97
CA TYR A 136 -2.01 18.67 2.88
C TYR A 136 -2.81 18.32 4.14
N LYS A 137 -4.04 17.87 3.95
CA LYS A 137 -4.82 17.25 5.01
C LYS A 137 -4.85 15.74 4.78
N ILE A 138 -4.64 14.97 5.82
CA ILE A 138 -4.67 13.53 5.75
C ILE A 138 -6.01 13.06 5.15
N GLY A 139 -5.93 12.19 4.14
CA GLY A 139 -7.08 11.70 3.38
C GLY A 139 -7.37 12.45 2.07
N GLU A 140 -6.70 13.57 1.81
CA GLU A 140 -6.72 14.23 0.52
C GLU A 140 -5.74 13.57 -0.46
N SER A 141 -5.88 13.86 -1.77
CA SER A 141 -4.94 13.39 -2.78
C SER A 141 -3.60 14.11 -2.68
N ILE A 142 -2.52 13.36 -2.82
CA ILE A 142 -1.16 13.87 -2.86
C ILE A 142 -0.77 14.08 -4.34
N SER A 143 -0.14 15.22 -4.64
CA SER A 143 0.29 15.50 -6.02
C SER A 143 1.33 14.49 -6.49
N ASP A 144 1.30 14.15 -7.78
CA ASP A 144 2.24 13.21 -8.40
C ASP A 144 3.70 13.58 -8.18
N VAL A 145 4.03 14.89 -8.15
CA VAL A 145 5.38 15.39 -7.87
C VAL A 145 5.84 15.01 -6.47
N LEU A 146 4.94 15.07 -5.48
CA LEU A 146 5.24 14.72 -4.10
C LEU A 146 5.24 13.20 -3.89
N ALA A 147 4.32 12.48 -4.55
CA ALA A 147 4.28 11.03 -4.52
C ALA A 147 5.53 10.41 -5.17
N ALA A 148 6.07 11.05 -6.21
CA ALA A 148 7.26 10.60 -6.93
C ALA A 148 8.60 10.75 -6.18
N ARG A 149 8.62 11.11 -4.90
CA ARG A 149 9.86 11.24 -4.13
C ARG A 149 10.42 9.88 -3.74
N VAL A 150 11.59 9.58 -4.27
CA VAL A 150 12.32 8.33 -4.05
C VAL A 150 13.67 8.62 -3.40
N SER A 151 14.04 7.81 -2.42
CA SER A 151 15.34 7.93 -1.77
C SER A 151 16.50 7.67 -2.75
N TRP A 152 17.69 8.25 -2.45
CA TRP A 152 18.89 8.03 -3.26
C TRP A 152 19.31 6.55 -3.35
N ARG A 153 19.00 5.74 -2.34
CA ARG A 153 19.25 4.29 -2.38
C ARG A 153 18.40 3.56 -3.42
N ARG A 154 17.25 4.14 -3.76
CA ARG A 154 16.36 3.66 -4.84
C ARG A 154 16.59 4.39 -6.15
N GLY A 155 17.70 5.14 -6.27
CA GLY A 155 18.05 5.89 -7.49
C GLY A 155 17.41 7.27 -7.62
N GLY A 156 16.77 7.77 -6.59
CA GLY A 156 16.24 9.14 -6.53
C GLY A 156 17.24 10.15 -5.94
N ASP A 157 16.79 11.38 -5.75
CA ASP A 157 17.61 12.51 -5.30
C ASP A 157 17.34 12.88 -3.82
N PHE A 158 16.54 12.11 -3.11
CA PHE A 158 16.10 12.43 -1.74
C PHE A 158 16.73 11.50 -0.70
N ASN A 159 16.87 11.99 0.54
CA ASN A 159 17.35 11.18 1.66
C ASN A 159 16.28 10.21 2.19
N TYR A 160 15.05 10.33 1.74
CA TYR A 160 13.87 9.56 2.17
C TYR A 160 12.86 9.48 1.04
N GLY A 161 11.97 8.50 1.10
CA GLY A 161 10.88 8.32 0.14
C GLY A 161 9.57 8.98 0.55
N SER A 162 8.60 8.94 -0.35
CA SER A 162 7.22 9.35 -0.10
C SER A 162 6.42 8.22 0.56
N HIS A 163 5.13 8.49 0.84
CA HIS A 163 4.17 7.51 1.36
C HIS A 163 3.97 6.26 0.48
N VAL A 164 4.51 6.23 -0.72
CA VAL A 164 4.52 5.07 -1.63
C VAL A 164 5.93 4.53 -1.92
N TRP A 165 6.98 5.20 -1.43
CA TRP A 165 8.37 4.84 -1.71
C TRP A 165 9.29 4.82 -0.48
N GLU A 166 8.75 4.86 0.73
CA GLU A 166 9.60 4.81 1.92
C GLU A 166 10.04 3.38 2.23
N ASP A 167 11.34 3.16 2.25
CA ASP A 167 11.89 1.90 2.71
C ASP A 167 11.75 1.76 4.24
N LEU A 168 11.33 0.59 4.71
CA LEU A 168 11.15 0.28 6.13
C LEU A 168 12.36 0.70 6.99
N HIS A 169 13.57 0.45 6.51
CA HIS A 169 14.81 0.80 7.22
C HIS A 169 14.88 2.30 7.56
N TYR A 170 14.61 3.18 6.58
CA TYR A 170 14.59 4.63 6.83
C TYR A 170 13.41 5.07 7.66
N PHE A 171 12.27 4.40 7.46
CA PHE A 171 11.09 4.64 8.28
C PHE A 171 11.42 4.41 9.77
N LEU A 172 12.06 3.29 10.10
CA LEU A 172 12.44 2.94 11.48
C LEU A 172 13.52 3.86 12.07
N GLU A 173 14.42 4.38 11.25
CA GLU A 173 15.43 5.37 11.68
C GLU A 173 14.85 6.77 11.88
N SER A 174 13.70 7.06 11.31
CA SER A 174 13.10 8.40 11.41
C SER A 174 12.52 8.64 12.80
N SER A 175 12.85 9.80 13.39
CA SER A 175 12.24 10.20 14.66
C SER A 175 10.72 10.37 14.50
N PRO A 176 9.89 9.88 15.44
CA PRO A 176 8.45 10.07 15.39
C PRO A 176 8.06 11.56 15.29
N ASN A 177 7.10 11.86 14.43
CA ASN A 177 6.50 13.18 14.36
C ASN A 177 5.37 13.30 15.38
N LYS A 178 5.28 14.43 16.09
CA LYS A 178 4.25 14.66 17.11
C LYS A 178 2.82 14.54 16.57
N GLU A 179 2.58 14.88 15.31
CA GLU A 179 1.26 14.76 14.69
C GLU A 179 0.98 13.33 14.24
N LEU A 180 1.96 12.69 13.61
CA LEU A 180 1.85 11.29 13.18
C LEU A 180 1.82 10.32 14.36
N SER A 181 2.43 10.66 15.51
CA SER A 181 2.41 9.80 16.69
C SER A 181 1.02 9.60 17.32
N LYS A 182 0.02 10.37 16.86
CA LYS A 182 -1.38 10.15 17.23
C LYS A 182 -2.01 8.97 16.51
N TYR A 183 -1.38 8.52 15.43
CA TYR A 183 -1.87 7.44 14.60
C TYR A 183 -0.97 6.22 14.72
N THR A 184 -1.58 5.06 14.65
CA THR A 184 -0.88 3.82 14.31
C THR A 184 -0.82 3.71 12.80
N GLN A 185 0.38 3.67 12.22
CA GLN A 185 0.58 3.54 10.78
C GLN A 185 0.59 2.07 10.36
N VAL A 186 -0.13 1.75 9.29
CA VAL A 186 -0.20 0.39 8.72
C VAL A 186 0.14 0.47 7.24
N PHE A 187 1.19 -0.24 6.82
CA PHE A 187 1.71 -0.16 5.45
C PHE A 187 2.35 -1.47 4.97
N GLY A 188 2.66 -1.55 3.67
CA GLY A 188 3.32 -2.66 2.97
C GLY A 188 4.67 -2.27 2.40
N HIS A 189 4.83 -2.36 1.07
CA HIS A 189 5.93 -1.90 0.22
C HIS A 189 7.28 -2.60 0.42
N THR A 190 7.76 -2.73 1.63
CA THR A 190 9.04 -3.40 1.90
C THR A 190 8.78 -4.86 2.21
N PHE A 191 9.15 -5.75 1.28
CA PHE A 191 8.99 -7.18 1.49
C PHE A 191 9.76 -7.67 2.71
N ILE A 192 9.07 -8.37 3.60
CA ILE A 192 9.58 -8.98 4.82
C ILE A 192 9.07 -10.42 4.94
N LYS A 193 9.80 -11.28 5.65
CA LYS A 193 9.39 -12.69 5.81
C LYS A 193 8.16 -12.87 6.71
N GLU A 194 8.04 -12.01 7.70
CA GLU A 194 6.94 -11.99 8.66
C GLU A 194 6.61 -10.53 8.98
N ALA A 195 5.32 -10.22 9.16
CA ALA A 195 4.89 -8.89 9.55
C ALA A 195 5.52 -8.46 10.87
N ILE A 196 5.83 -7.18 10.98
CA ILE A 196 6.45 -6.60 12.17
C ILE A 196 5.60 -5.47 12.74
N HIS A 197 5.69 -5.31 14.05
CA HIS A 197 5.22 -4.16 14.81
C HIS A 197 6.41 -3.44 15.42
N HIS A 198 6.50 -2.14 15.23
CA HIS A 198 7.53 -1.30 15.84
C HIS A 198 6.92 0.02 16.31
N ASN A 199 6.93 0.28 17.62
CA ASN A 199 6.29 1.46 18.20
C ASN A 199 4.80 1.59 17.75
N ASN A 200 4.49 2.62 16.98
CA ASN A 200 3.16 2.88 16.46
C ASN A 200 3.04 2.56 14.95
N CYS A 201 3.79 1.59 14.43
CA CYS A 201 3.68 1.20 13.04
C CYS A 201 3.72 -0.31 12.84
N TYR A 202 3.01 -0.75 11.79
CA TYR A 202 2.98 -2.12 11.29
C TYR A 202 3.42 -2.13 9.83
N CYS A 203 4.44 -2.94 9.50
CA CYS A 203 4.78 -3.30 8.13
C CYS A 203 4.26 -4.71 7.86
N LEU A 204 3.48 -4.88 6.80
CA LEU A 204 2.68 -6.08 6.55
C LEU A 204 3.03 -6.81 5.25
N ASP A 205 3.98 -6.34 4.42
CA ASP A 205 4.27 -6.96 3.13
C ASP A 205 5.02 -8.30 3.28
N CYS A 206 4.24 -9.34 3.59
CA CYS A 206 4.71 -10.73 3.70
C CYS A 206 3.77 -11.75 3.05
N GLN A 207 2.96 -11.31 2.07
CA GLN A 207 2.06 -12.16 1.28
C GLN A 207 0.99 -12.90 2.13
N ASP A 208 0.47 -12.24 3.14
CA ASP A 208 -0.58 -12.78 4.02
C ASP A 208 -1.70 -11.75 4.20
N ILE A 209 -2.82 -12.16 4.78
CA ILE A 209 -3.96 -11.30 5.09
C ILE A 209 -4.01 -11.05 6.59
N PHE A 210 -4.33 -9.80 6.94
CA PHE A 210 -4.39 -9.37 8.33
C PHE A 210 -5.79 -8.93 8.73
N LYS A 211 -6.07 -9.01 10.01
CA LYS A 211 -7.31 -8.50 10.63
C LYS A 211 -6.99 -7.54 11.76
N LEU A 212 -7.64 -6.39 11.72
CA LEU A 212 -7.64 -5.41 12.79
C LEU A 212 -9.02 -5.38 13.44
N ASN A 213 -9.05 -5.51 14.76
CA ASN A 213 -10.24 -5.28 15.55
C ASN A 213 -10.12 -3.92 16.25
N LEU A 214 -10.99 -2.96 15.90
CA LEU A 214 -10.95 -1.60 16.42
C LEU A 214 -11.39 -1.48 17.89
N GLU A 215 -12.19 -2.42 18.40
CA GLU A 215 -12.59 -2.41 19.82
C GLU A 215 -11.45 -2.84 20.75
N THR A 216 -10.66 -3.81 20.31
CA THR A 216 -9.53 -4.35 21.10
C THR A 216 -8.19 -3.77 20.68
N HIS A 217 -8.16 -2.96 19.63
CA HIS A 217 -6.94 -2.42 19.00
C HIS A 217 -5.91 -3.50 18.65
N LYS A 218 -6.38 -4.73 18.37
CA LYS A 218 -5.52 -5.87 18.04
C LYS A 218 -5.45 -6.06 16.53
N LEU A 219 -4.22 -5.98 15.99
CA LEU A 219 -3.89 -6.34 14.61
C LEU A 219 -3.10 -7.65 14.63
N CYS A 220 -3.51 -8.62 13.84
CA CYS A 220 -2.86 -9.94 13.73
C CYS A 220 -3.13 -10.56 12.34
N TYR A 221 -2.45 -11.65 12.02
CA TYR A 221 -2.78 -12.47 10.85
C TYR A 221 -4.22 -13.00 10.93
N VAL A 222 -4.85 -13.24 9.79
CA VAL A 222 -6.20 -13.86 9.75
C VAL A 222 -6.19 -15.23 10.43
N SER A 223 -5.10 -15.98 10.33
CA SER A 223 -4.88 -17.25 11.04
C SER A 223 -4.93 -17.12 12.57
N GLY A 224 -4.83 -15.91 13.11
CA GLY A 224 -4.75 -15.63 14.54
C GLY A 224 -3.32 -15.54 15.09
N LYS A 225 -2.28 -15.81 14.27
CA LYS A 225 -0.88 -15.58 14.64
C LYS A 225 -0.68 -14.11 15.01
N GLU A 226 0.05 -13.83 16.07
CA GLU A 226 0.42 -12.48 16.48
C GLU A 226 1.55 -11.92 15.63
N ILE A 227 1.59 -10.59 15.49
CA ILE A 227 2.67 -9.90 14.77
C ILE A 227 3.82 -9.68 15.76
N THR A 228 5.04 -9.96 15.29
CA THR A 228 6.25 -9.81 16.12
C THR A 228 6.55 -8.33 16.36
N GLU A 229 6.75 -7.96 17.63
CA GLU A 229 7.25 -6.65 18.03
C GLU A 229 8.79 -6.66 18.01
N ILE A 230 9.40 -5.62 17.42
CA ILE A 230 10.87 -5.47 17.30
C ILE A 230 11.36 -4.15 17.90
#